data_a30125602780b4e58e35825219bc0360
#
_entry.id   a30125602780b4e58e35825219bc0360
#
_cell.length_a   1.000
_cell.length_b   1.000
_cell.length_c   1.000
_cell.angle_alpha   90.00
_cell.angle_beta   90.00
_cell.angle_gamma   90.00
#
_symmetry.space_group_name_H-M   'P 1'
#
loop_
_entity.id
_entity.type
_entity.pdbx_description
1 polymer ?
#
loop_
_entity_poly.entity_id
_entity_poly.type
_entity_poly.pdbx_seq_one_letter_code
_entity_poly.pdbx_strand_id
1 'polypeptide(L)'
;MELKPEKTRLCNTLSEWNDEKAGFDFLGFNVRHYPSSIHKGVNTGRGGKRRFQLNIKPSLKAINEHYDKCKECINAHKTAPQFALIKHLNPIIKGWADYYSSVVSKGEFSKLDHKIYNALRAWTASRCGSASYKKLRNYFHYGATGKWTFQSKDGYRLLQHQETPIVRYIKVEGNRSPFDGDWVYWSKRLSNGYALIPKKVSRLIKAQKGRCTHCGLHFTSEDVIEVDHITPRAKGGKDNFDNLQALHRHCHDVKTREDNAVEERNNNVDEYEMAIESGELLLW
;
A
#
# COMPACT_ATOMS: atom_id res chain seq x y z
N MET A 1 12.61 16.47 -31.05
CA MET A 1 11.54 16.67 -30.05
C MET A 1 11.69 18.11 -29.56
N GLU A 2 10.77 19.00 -29.91
CA GLU A 2 10.84 20.41 -29.49
C GLU A 2 9.98 20.63 -28.27
N LEU A 3 10.53 21.34 -27.28
CA LEU A 3 9.79 21.75 -26.08
C LEU A 3 8.84 22.89 -26.48
N LYS A 4 7.56 22.75 -26.18
CA LYS A 4 6.61 23.86 -26.37
C LYS A 4 6.84 24.92 -25.28
N PRO A 5 7.20 26.16 -25.65
CA PRO A 5 7.50 27.23 -24.66
C PRO A 5 6.33 27.46 -23.69
N GLU A 6 5.09 27.38 -24.17
CA GLU A 6 3.86 27.58 -23.37
C GLU A 6 3.66 26.52 -22.28
N LYS A 7 4.30 25.34 -22.41
CA LYS A 7 4.23 24.22 -21.47
C LYS A 7 5.52 24.02 -20.69
N THR A 8 6.52 24.83 -20.96
CA THR A 8 7.84 24.76 -20.32
C THR A 8 7.98 25.89 -19.31
N ARG A 9 8.21 25.58 -18.05
CA ARG A 9 8.38 26.54 -16.98
C ARG A 9 9.65 26.28 -16.22
N LEU A 10 10.44 27.32 -16.01
CA LEU A 10 11.57 27.34 -15.09
C LEU A 10 11.03 27.73 -13.70
N CYS A 11 11.34 26.96 -12.68
CA CYS A 11 10.94 27.26 -11.31
C CYS A 11 12.14 27.07 -10.35
N ASN A 12 12.21 27.94 -9.34
CA ASN A 12 13.16 27.79 -8.26
C ASN A 12 12.51 26.96 -7.14
N THR A 13 13.19 25.91 -6.67
CA THR A 13 12.67 25.05 -5.63
C THR A 13 13.02 25.51 -4.21
N LEU A 14 13.91 26.49 -4.06
CA LEU A 14 14.40 27.00 -2.78
C LEU A 14 13.74 28.30 -2.33
N SER A 15 13.61 29.24 -3.24
CA SER A 15 13.13 30.59 -2.99
C SER A 15 12.10 31.01 -4.03
N GLU A 16 11.34 32.05 -3.74
CA GLU A 16 10.49 32.69 -4.73
C GLU A 16 11.36 33.32 -5.83
N TRP A 17 10.89 33.20 -7.06
CA TRP A 17 11.58 33.71 -8.24
C TRP A 17 10.54 34.15 -9.28
N ASN A 18 10.68 35.34 -9.83
CA ASN A 18 9.74 35.95 -10.77
C ASN A 18 8.27 35.91 -10.29
N ASP A 19 8.02 36.35 -9.05
CA ASP A 19 6.71 36.35 -8.37
C ASP A 19 6.05 34.96 -8.25
N GLU A 20 6.77 33.89 -8.57
CA GLU A 20 6.32 32.54 -8.40
C GLU A 20 6.83 31.92 -7.09
N LYS A 21 5.93 31.19 -6.41
CA LYS A 21 6.26 30.46 -5.18
C LYS A 21 7.30 29.39 -5.45
N ALA A 22 8.19 29.20 -4.48
CA ALA A 22 9.21 28.16 -4.55
C ALA A 22 8.60 26.76 -4.70
N GLY A 23 9.16 25.94 -5.61
CA GLY A 23 8.70 24.60 -5.90
C GLY A 23 7.74 24.51 -7.08
N PHE A 24 7.33 23.30 -7.38
CA PHE A 24 6.37 23.04 -8.45
C PHE A 24 5.48 21.85 -8.09
N ASP A 25 4.30 21.82 -8.72
CA ASP A 25 3.36 20.73 -8.62
C ASP A 25 3.48 19.81 -9.84
N PHE A 26 3.58 18.50 -9.60
CA PHE A 26 3.63 17.50 -10.65
C PHE A 26 2.85 16.26 -10.22
N LEU A 27 1.89 15.82 -11.02
CA LEU A 27 1.03 14.64 -10.75
C LEU A 27 0.40 14.64 -9.35
N GLY A 28 -0.02 15.80 -8.87
CA GLY A 28 -0.60 15.93 -7.54
C GLY A 28 0.41 16.02 -6.40
N PHE A 29 1.69 15.97 -6.68
CA PHE A 29 2.77 16.16 -5.70
C PHE A 29 3.35 17.56 -5.81
N ASN A 30 3.67 18.16 -4.67
CA ASN A 30 4.46 19.40 -4.57
C ASN A 30 5.91 19.04 -4.24
N VAL A 31 6.83 19.48 -5.09
CA VAL A 31 8.27 19.28 -4.95
C VAL A 31 8.94 20.61 -4.57
N ARG A 32 9.51 20.66 -3.37
CA ARG A 32 10.11 21.90 -2.85
C ARG A 32 11.27 21.60 -1.89
N HIS A 33 12.30 22.46 -1.90
CA HIS A 33 13.33 22.50 -0.85
C HIS A 33 12.82 23.31 0.36
N TYR A 34 13.05 22.76 1.53
CA TYR A 34 12.75 23.42 2.81
C TYR A 34 14.06 23.68 3.55
N PRO A 35 14.21 24.85 4.19
CA PRO A 35 15.37 25.08 5.04
C PRO A 35 15.34 24.10 6.21
N SER A 36 16.46 23.43 6.46
CA SER A 36 16.60 22.62 7.67
C SER A 36 17.12 23.50 8.81
N SER A 37 16.55 23.33 10.02
CA SER A 37 17.05 24.05 11.18
C SER A 37 18.50 23.63 11.45
N ILE A 38 19.32 24.56 11.93
CA ILE A 38 20.74 24.35 12.28
C ILE A 38 20.92 23.17 13.25
N HIS A 39 19.93 22.95 14.12
CA HIS A 39 19.94 21.88 15.13
C HIS A 39 19.39 20.52 14.63
N LYS A 40 18.62 20.51 13.54
CA LYS A 40 18.00 19.30 12.96
C LYS A 40 18.50 18.99 11.54
N GLY A 41 19.66 19.52 11.14
CA GLY A 41 20.22 19.26 9.82
C GLY A 41 20.43 17.77 9.61
N VAL A 42 20.03 17.27 8.43
CA VAL A 42 20.25 15.87 8.03
C VAL A 42 21.76 15.65 7.89
N ASN A 43 22.29 14.70 8.66
CA ASN A 43 23.69 14.28 8.53
C ASN A 43 23.94 13.74 7.12
N THR A 44 24.96 14.25 6.45
CA THR A 44 25.32 13.85 5.08
C THR A 44 26.12 12.55 5.02
N GLY A 45 26.37 11.88 6.14
CA GLY A 45 27.25 10.71 6.22
C GLY A 45 28.75 11.03 6.03
N ARG A 46 29.08 12.26 5.59
CA ARG A 46 30.45 12.79 5.39
C ARG A 46 30.80 13.94 6.35
N GLY A 47 30.13 13.97 7.53
CA GLY A 47 30.41 14.96 8.58
C GLY A 47 29.80 16.35 8.37
N GLY A 48 29.08 16.61 7.28
CA GLY A 48 28.43 17.87 7.00
C GLY A 48 26.91 17.86 7.31
N LYS A 49 26.36 19.03 7.68
CA LYS A 49 24.90 19.23 7.81
C LYS A 49 24.35 19.91 6.56
N ARG A 50 23.31 19.33 5.96
CA ARG A 50 22.61 19.97 4.84
C ARG A 50 21.75 21.12 5.34
N ARG A 51 21.89 22.29 4.73
CA ARG A 51 21.08 23.48 5.05
C ARG A 51 19.65 23.40 4.51
N PHE A 52 19.40 22.54 3.52
CA PHE A 52 18.13 22.39 2.84
C PHE A 52 17.82 20.91 2.64
N GLN A 53 16.52 20.59 2.70
CA GLN A 53 16.01 19.25 2.45
C GLN A 53 14.93 19.31 1.38
N LEU A 54 15.10 18.54 0.31
CA LEU A 54 14.05 18.32 -0.68
C LEU A 54 12.93 17.48 -0.04
N ASN A 55 11.74 18.01 -0.03
CA ASN A 55 10.54 17.27 0.37
C ASN A 55 9.55 17.21 -0.79
N ILE A 56 9.00 16.02 -0.97
CA ILE A 56 7.86 15.78 -1.84
C ILE A 56 6.65 15.58 -0.92
N LYS A 57 5.59 16.34 -1.16
CA LYS A 57 4.34 16.31 -0.37
C LYS A 57 3.14 16.26 -1.31
N PRO A 58 1.94 15.89 -0.83
CA PRO A 58 0.71 16.14 -1.58
C PRO A 58 0.60 17.63 -1.92
N SER A 59 0.20 17.97 -3.14
CA SER A 59 -0.04 19.37 -3.54
C SER A 59 -1.27 19.91 -2.83
N LEU A 60 -1.32 21.23 -2.62
CA LEU A 60 -2.47 21.89 -1.98
C LEU A 60 -3.77 21.65 -2.77
N LYS A 61 -3.69 21.64 -4.10
CA LYS A 61 -4.79 21.31 -4.99
C LYS A 61 -5.32 19.90 -4.71
N ALA A 62 -4.45 18.91 -4.70
CA ALA A 62 -4.84 17.52 -4.43
C ALA A 62 -5.44 17.31 -3.04
N ILE A 63 -4.93 18.04 -2.02
CA ILE A 63 -5.48 18.01 -0.66
C ILE A 63 -6.89 18.57 -0.63
N ASN A 64 -7.14 19.71 -1.29
CA ASN A 64 -8.45 20.33 -1.31
C ASN A 64 -9.47 19.50 -2.12
N GLU A 65 -9.11 19.04 -3.31
CA GLU A 65 -9.96 18.16 -4.13
C GLU A 65 -10.36 16.88 -3.38
N HIS A 66 -9.43 16.29 -2.64
CA HIS A 66 -9.74 15.12 -1.82
C HIS A 66 -10.69 15.45 -0.66
N TYR A 67 -10.46 16.57 0.04
CA TYR A 67 -11.36 17.01 1.10
C TYR A 67 -12.76 17.29 0.57
N ASP A 68 -12.87 17.97 -0.58
CA ASP A 68 -14.16 18.27 -1.21
C ASP A 68 -14.89 16.98 -1.59
N LYS A 69 -14.21 15.99 -2.17
CA LYS A 69 -14.77 14.67 -2.44
C LYS A 69 -15.27 13.96 -1.19
N CYS A 70 -14.53 14.03 -0.08
CA CYS A 70 -14.98 13.49 1.21
C CYS A 70 -16.23 14.25 1.72
N LYS A 71 -16.25 15.56 1.61
CA LYS A 71 -17.37 16.42 2.01
C LYS A 71 -18.63 16.17 1.17
N GLU A 72 -18.48 15.99 -0.13
CA GLU A 72 -19.57 15.58 -1.03
C GLU A 72 -20.16 14.24 -0.60
N CYS A 73 -19.30 13.24 -0.33
CA CYS A 73 -19.74 11.95 0.19
C CYS A 73 -20.52 12.10 1.50
N ILE A 74 -20.04 12.90 2.47
CA ILE A 74 -20.71 13.15 3.74
C ILE A 74 -22.08 13.83 3.50
N ASN A 75 -22.14 14.79 2.60
CA ASN A 75 -23.36 15.52 2.27
C ASN A 75 -24.40 14.65 1.56
N ALA A 76 -23.96 13.76 0.66
CA ALA A 76 -24.85 12.80 -0.01
C ALA A 76 -25.49 11.79 0.97
N HIS A 77 -24.86 11.57 2.12
CA HIS A 77 -25.30 10.62 3.14
C HIS A 77 -25.99 11.30 4.35
N LYS A 78 -26.60 12.49 4.20
CA LYS A 78 -27.23 13.21 5.31
C LYS A 78 -28.31 12.40 6.02
N THR A 79 -29.10 11.61 5.28
CA THR A 79 -30.19 10.78 5.82
C THR A 79 -29.84 9.30 5.97
N ALA A 80 -28.74 8.86 5.35
CA ALA A 80 -28.29 7.47 5.36
C ALA A 80 -27.81 7.01 6.75
N PRO A 81 -27.89 5.73 7.08
CA PRO A 81 -27.34 5.20 8.33
C PRO A 81 -25.82 5.37 8.39
N GLN A 82 -25.27 5.46 9.61
CA GLN A 82 -23.87 5.73 9.85
C GLN A 82 -22.94 4.72 9.16
N PHE A 83 -23.27 3.43 9.20
CA PHE A 83 -22.47 2.38 8.60
C PHE A 83 -22.33 2.56 7.08
N ALA A 84 -23.40 3.01 6.39
CA ALA A 84 -23.36 3.25 4.95
C ALA A 84 -22.40 4.40 4.59
N LEU A 85 -22.44 5.50 5.36
CA LEU A 85 -21.47 6.59 5.20
C LEU A 85 -20.02 6.09 5.38
N ILE A 86 -19.75 5.32 6.43
CA ILE A 86 -18.43 4.76 6.71
C ILE A 86 -17.97 3.86 5.56
N LYS A 87 -18.85 2.98 5.06
CA LYS A 87 -18.55 2.06 3.97
C LYS A 87 -18.15 2.78 2.67
N HIS A 88 -18.78 3.91 2.36
CA HIS A 88 -18.46 4.70 1.18
C HIS A 88 -17.25 5.62 1.39
N LEU A 89 -17.02 6.14 2.60
CA LEU A 89 -15.92 7.05 2.87
C LEU A 89 -14.57 6.34 3.03
N ASN A 90 -14.55 5.14 3.60
CA ASN A 90 -13.33 4.36 3.81
C ASN A 90 -12.51 4.10 2.53
N PRO A 91 -13.07 3.68 1.38
CA PRO A 91 -12.32 3.52 0.15
C PRO A 91 -11.70 4.84 -0.37
N ILE A 92 -12.41 5.96 -0.20
CA ILE A 92 -11.94 7.30 -0.62
C ILE A 92 -10.71 7.69 0.23
N ILE A 93 -10.81 7.55 1.55
CA ILE A 93 -9.72 7.84 2.49
C ILE A 93 -8.52 6.93 2.23
N LYS A 94 -8.78 5.60 2.15
CA LYS A 94 -7.73 4.61 1.96
C LYS A 94 -6.98 4.79 0.64
N GLY A 95 -7.70 4.93 -0.47
CA GLY A 95 -7.07 5.07 -1.79
C GLY A 95 -6.18 6.31 -1.88
N TRP A 96 -6.62 7.44 -1.33
CA TRP A 96 -5.81 8.66 -1.31
C TRP A 96 -4.61 8.55 -0.36
N ALA A 97 -4.79 7.98 0.83
CA ALA A 97 -3.71 7.78 1.79
C ALA A 97 -2.65 6.81 1.27
N ASP A 98 -3.05 5.72 0.62
CA ASP A 98 -2.14 4.76 0.00
C ASP A 98 -1.31 5.41 -1.12
N TYR A 99 -1.93 6.23 -2.00
CA TYR A 99 -1.24 6.94 -3.07
C TYR A 99 -0.15 7.88 -2.55
N TYR A 100 -0.42 8.61 -1.45
CA TYR A 100 0.53 9.53 -0.84
C TYR A 100 1.37 8.92 0.28
N SER A 101 1.31 7.59 0.49
CA SER A 101 2.07 6.90 1.54
C SER A 101 3.59 6.88 1.31
N SER A 102 4.04 7.09 0.08
CA SER A 102 5.47 7.06 -0.28
C SER A 102 6.21 8.39 -0.03
N VAL A 103 5.50 9.47 0.29
CA VAL A 103 6.04 10.83 0.44
C VAL A 103 5.85 11.41 1.84
N VAL A 104 6.26 12.65 2.04
CA VAL A 104 6.14 13.36 3.34
C VAL A 104 4.70 13.85 3.51
N SER A 105 3.78 12.99 3.93
CA SER A 105 2.34 13.25 3.97
C SER A 105 1.71 13.20 5.37
N LYS A 106 2.40 12.69 6.41
CA LYS A 106 1.81 12.54 7.77
C LYS A 106 1.20 13.82 8.33
N GLY A 107 1.85 14.96 8.13
CA GLY A 107 1.31 16.25 8.57
C GLY A 107 0.00 16.62 7.86
N GLU A 108 -0.07 16.35 6.56
CA GLU A 108 -1.27 16.62 5.76
C GLU A 108 -2.37 15.60 6.05
N PHE A 109 -2.04 14.34 6.33
CA PHE A 109 -2.96 13.32 6.81
C PHE A 109 -3.65 13.76 8.10
N SER A 110 -2.88 14.27 9.07
CA SER A 110 -3.43 14.79 10.32
C SER A 110 -4.39 15.96 10.13
N LYS A 111 -4.04 16.88 9.24
CA LYS A 111 -4.91 18.04 8.93
C LYS A 111 -6.21 17.59 8.24
N LEU A 112 -6.14 16.64 7.32
CA LEU A 112 -7.32 16.09 6.65
C LEU A 112 -8.23 15.35 7.63
N ASP A 113 -7.66 14.50 8.49
CA ASP A 113 -8.43 13.79 9.52
C ASP A 113 -9.16 14.76 10.43
N HIS A 114 -8.52 15.89 10.80
CA HIS A 114 -9.16 16.92 11.60
C HIS A 114 -10.30 17.64 10.84
N LYS A 115 -10.10 17.96 9.55
CA LYS A 115 -11.16 18.57 8.72
C LYS A 115 -12.35 17.63 8.55
N ILE A 116 -12.11 16.34 8.29
CA ILE A 116 -13.16 15.33 8.16
C ILE A 116 -13.88 15.12 9.49
N TYR A 117 -13.16 15.07 10.60
CA TYR A 117 -13.77 15.02 11.93
C TYR A 117 -14.75 16.17 12.17
N ASN A 118 -14.38 17.41 11.82
CA ASN A 118 -15.26 18.56 11.96
C ASN A 118 -16.50 18.46 11.03
N ALA A 119 -16.34 17.97 9.80
CA ALA A 119 -17.47 17.74 8.89
C ALA A 119 -18.42 16.66 9.43
N LEU A 120 -17.90 15.59 10.00
CA LEU A 120 -18.70 14.53 10.62
C LEU A 120 -19.39 14.98 11.92
N ARG A 121 -18.75 15.87 12.68
CA ARG A 121 -19.45 16.54 13.83
C ARG A 121 -20.65 17.35 13.37
N ALA A 122 -20.50 18.14 12.30
CA ALA A 122 -21.60 18.89 11.72
C ALA A 122 -22.71 17.96 11.19
N TRP A 123 -22.35 16.87 10.51
CA TRP A 123 -23.29 15.84 10.06
C TRP A 123 -24.06 15.22 11.24
N THR A 124 -23.38 14.90 12.35
CA THR A 124 -24.01 14.36 13.56
C THR A 124 -24.92 15.38 14.23
N ALA A 125 -24.48 16.64 14.30
CA ALA A 125 -25.27 17.70 14.90
C ALA A 125 -26.57 17.96 14.14
N SER A 126 -26.55 17.92 12.81
CA SER A 126 -27.76 18.10 11.98
C SER A 126 -28.78 16.97 12.21
N ARG A 127 -28.34 15.74 12.47
CA ARG A 127 -29.21 14.59 12.75
C ARG A 127 -29.81 14.59 14.17
N CYS A 128 -29.02 15.08 15.12
CA CYS A 128 -29.43 15.08 16.54
C CYS A 128 -30.14 16.37 16.96
N GLY A 129 -30.28 17.35 16.08
CA GLY A 129 -30.79 18.68 16.39
C GLY A 129 -29.94 19.48 17.41
N SER A 130 -28.74 19.00 17.73
CA SER A 130 -27.83 19.64 18.70
C SER A 130 -26.43 19.04 18.61
N ALA A 131 -25.41 19.88 18.78
CA ALA A 131 -24.00 19.49 18.90
C ALA A 131 -23.62 19.03 20.34
N SER A 132 -24.59 18.68 21.18
CA SER A 132 -24.33 18.25 22.56
C SER A 132 -23.39 17.07 22.62
N TYR A 133 -22.39 17.11 23.51
CA TYR A 133 -21.40 16.05 23.72
C TYR A 133 -22.03 14.69 24.04
N LYS A 134 -23.15 14.67 24.79
CA LYS A 134 -23.91 13.43 25.10
C LYS A 134 -24.44 12.77 23.84
N LYS A 135 -24.90 13.53 22.83
CA LYS A 135 -25.43 12.99 21.57
C LYS A 135 -24.31 12.57 20.62
N LEU A 136 -23.16 13.25 20.63
CA LEU A 136 -21.99 12.87 19.85
C LEU A 136 -21.43 11.49 20.22
N ARG A 137 -21.53 11.10 21.50
CA ARG A 137 -21.09 9.77 21.98
C ARG A 137 -21.79 8.60 21.31
N ASN A 138 -22.95 8.78 20.71
CA ASN A 138 -23.64 7.72 19.97
C ASN A 138 -23.00 7.42 18.62
N TYR A 139 -22.15 8.34 18.10
CA TYR A 139 -21.52 8.24 16.80
C TYR A 139 -19.97 8.19 16.87
N PHE A 140 -19.43 8.67 17.99
CA PHE A 140 -17.98 8.69 18.21
C PHE A 140 -17.66 7.90 19.45
N HIS A 141 -16.72 6.95 19.32
CA HIS A 141 -16.25 6.11 20.40
C HIS A 141 -14.78 6.43 20.69
N TYR A 142 -14.43 6.40 21.96
CA TYR A 142 -13.04 6.60 22.39
C TYR A 142 -12.29 5.28 22.23
N GLY A 143 -11.38 5.22 21.28
CA GLY A 143 -10.63 4.00 20.97
C GLY A 143 -9.43 3.78 21.88
N ALA A 144 -8.83 2.58 21.82
CA ALA A 144 -7.61 2.22 22.54
C ALA A 144 -6.40 3.12 22.22
N THR A 145 -6.44 3.84 21.09
CA THR A 145 -5.42 4.82 20.67
C THR A 145 -5.52 6.18 21.37
N GLY A 146 -6.45 6.35 22.33
CA GLY A 146 -6.68 7.61 23.02
C GLY A 146 -7.35 8.70 22.17
N LYS A 147 -7.99 8.33 21.06
CA LYS A 147 -8.65 9.26 20.12
C LYS A 147 -10.11 8.91 19.90
N TRP A 148 -10.91 9.93 19.64
CA TRP A 148 -12.30 9.78 19.22
C TRP A 148 -12.36 9.31 17.76
N THR A 149 -13.00 8.17 17.55
CA THR A 149 -13.17 7.56 16.23
C THR A 149 -14.66 7.52 15.87
N PHE A 150 -15.00 7.90 14.64
CA PHE A 150 -16.35 7.77 14.12
C PHE A 150 -16.63 6.29 13.83
N GLN A 151 -17.53 5.70 14.61
CA GLN A 151 -17.79 4.26 14.59
C GLN A 151 -19.27 3.98 14.85
N SER A 152 -19.86 3.09 14.04
CA SER A 152 -21.24 2.64 14.24
C SER A 152 -21.33 1.60 15.35
N LYS A 153 -22.56 1.40 15.85
CA LYS A 153 -22.85 0.37 16.87
C LYS A 153 -22.55 -1.04 16.36
N ASP A 154 -22.66 -1.27 15.05
CA ASP A 154 -22.39 -2.55 14.38
C ASP A 154 -20.89 -2.81 14.18
N GLY A 155 -20.00 -1.98 14.75
CA GLY A 155 -18.56 -2.16 14.70
C GLY A 155 -17.88 -1.56 13.46
N TYR A 156 -18.61 -0.97 12.51
CA TYR A 156 -17.97 -0.30 11.36
C TYR A 156 -17.26 0.97 11.81
N ARG A 157 -15.97 1.06 11.52
CA ARG A 157 -15.09 2.15 11.92
C ARG A 157 -14.61 2.95 10.71
N LEU A 158 -14.58 4.27 10.84
CA LEU A 158 -13.94 5.14 9.88
C LEU A 158 -12.42 5.02 9.98
N LEU A 159 -11.78 4.80 8.83
CA LEU A 159 -10.33 4.84 8.72
C LEU A 159 -9.82 6.28 8.86
N GLN A 160 -8.63 6.44 9.42
CA GLN A 160 -7.93 7.71 9.47
C GLN A 160 -6.73 7.67 8.53
N HIS A 161 -6.47 8.75 7.78
CA HIS A 161 -5.29 8.84 6.92
C HIS A 161 -3.99 8.59 7.71
N GLN A 162 -3.94 9.07 8.95
CA GLN A 162 -2.78 8.88 9.83
C GLN A 162 -2.46 7.42 10.13
N GLU A 163 -3.41 6.49 10.00
CA GLU A 163 -3.17 5.07 10.22
C GLU A 163 -2.32 4.46 9.10
N THR A 164 -2.36 5.04 7.89
CA THR A 164 -1.56 4.57 6.76
C THR A 164 -0.06 4.81 7.04
N PRO A 165 0.76 3.75 7.06
CA PRO A 165 2.20 3.89 7.28
C PRO A 165 2.87 4.62 6.11
N ILE A 166 3.89 5.44 6.40
CA ILE A 166 4.72 6.03 5.35
C ILE A 166 5.82 5.05 4.98
N VAL A 167 5.80 4.58 3.75
CA VAL A 167 6.79 3.65 3.21
C VAL A 167 7.54 4.34 2.08
N ARG A 168 8.75 4.83 2.37
CA ARG A 168 9.57 5.54 1.39
C ARG A 168 10.28 4.56 0.46
N TYR A 169 10.39 4.93 -0.80
CA TYR A 169 11.23 4.22 -1.76
C TYR A 169 12.69 4.27 -1.32
N ILE A 170 13.36 3.12 -1.35
CA ILE A 170 14.79 3.03 -1.11
C ILE A 170 15.50 3.61 -2.32
N LYS A 171 16.42 4.56 -2.09
CA LYS A 171 17.20 5.18 -3.16
C LYS A 171 18.05 4.12 -3.87
N VAL A 172 18.10 4.18 -5.21
CA VAL A 172 19.03 3.37 -6.01
C VAL A 172 20.45 3.85 -5.77
N GLU A 173 21.40 2.95 -5.59
CA GLU A 173 22.81 3.28 -5.36
C GLU A 173 23.50 3.65 -6.67
N GLY A 174 24.27 4.73 -6.64
CA GLY A 174 25.08 5.17 -7.80
C GLY A 174 24.26 5.38 -9.08
N ASN A 175 24.77 4.91 -10.19
CA ASN A 175 24.19 5.01 -11.53
C ASN A 175 23.56 3.68 -11.98
N ARG A 176 23.11 2.83 -11.04
CA ARG A 176 22.50 1.53 -11.33
C ARG A 176 21.19 1.69 -12.07
N SER A 177 20.93 0.76 -12.99
CA SER A 177 19.71 0.67 -13.78
C SER A 177 19.09 -0.72 -13.59
N PRO A 178 17.75 -0.87 -13.60
CA PRO A 178 17.10 -2.18 -13.61
C PRO A 178 17.57 -3.10 -14.73
N PHE A 179 18.19 -2.55 -15.77
CA PHE A 179 18.71 -3.25 -16.94
C PHE A 179 20.24 -3.46 -16.92
N ASP A 180 20.91 -3.21 -15.77
CA ASP A 180 22.37 -3.35 -15.66
C ASP A 180 22.83 -4.80 -15.46
N GLY A 181 21.92 -5.75 -15.33
CA GLY A 181 22.20 -7.16 -15.16
C GLY A 181 22.58 -7.59 -13.73
N ASP A 182 22.66 -6.64 -12.78
CA ASP A 182 22.95 -6.96 -11.37
C ASP A 182 21.69 -7.46 -10.64
N TRP A 183 21.23 -8.65 -11.02
CA TRP A 183 20.03 -9.28 -10.46
C TRP A 183 20.14 -9.53 -8.95
N VAL A 184 21.34 -9.69 -8.42
CA VAL A 184 21.59 -9.88 -6.98
C VAL A 184 21.25 -8.60 -6.22
N TYR A 185 21.68 -7.45 -6.70
CA TYR A 185 21.35 -6.16 -6.11
C TYR A 185 19.84 -5.89 -6.16
N TRP A 186 19.23 -6.10 -7.33
CA TRP A 186 17.80 -5.82 -7.53
C TRP A 186 16.91 -6.75 -6.72
N SER A 187 17.21 -8.04 -6.63
CA SER A 187 16.45 -8.99 -5.81
C SER A 187 16.58 -8.72 -4.31
N LYS A 188 17.78 -8.31 -3.84
CA LYS A 188 17.98 -7.84 -2.45
C LYS A 188 17.15 -6.59 -2.16
N ARG A 189 17.03 -5.69 -3.13
CA ARG A 189 16.21 -4.49 -3.01
C ARG A 189 14.73 -4.83 -2.85
N LEU A 190 14.21 -5.78 -3.61
CA LEU A 190 12.84 -6.31 -3.45
C LEU A 190 12.63 -6.90 -2.05
N SER A 191 13.59 -7.68 -1.55
CA SER A 191 13.51 -8.33 -0.24
C SER A 191 13.58 -7.35 0.94
N ASN A 192 14.10 -6.14 0.77
CA ASN A 192 14.23 -5.12 1.82
C ASN A 192 12.99 -4.22 1.98
N GLY A 193 11.82 -4.65 1.44
CA GLY A 193 10.57 -3.93 1.64
C GLY A 193 10.36 -2.81 0.65
N TYR A 194 10.53 -3.08 -0.62
CA TYR A 194 10.07 -2.20 -1.68
C TYR A 194 8.58 -1.88 -1.47
N ALA A 195 8.20 -0.59 -1.52
CA ALA A 195 6.88 -0.11 -1.10
C ALA A 195 5.69 -0.77 -1.82
N LEU A 196 5.92 -1.35 -2.99
CA LEU A 196 4.91 -2.01 -3.82
C LEU A 196 4.75 -3.52 -3.54
N ILE A 197 5.64 -4.11 -2.73
CA ILE A 197 5.60 -5.55 -2.47
C ILE A 197 5.08 -5.80 -1.04
N PRO A 198 4.07 -6.66 -0.87
CA PRO A 198 3.57 -7.04 0.43
C PRO A 198 4.69 -7.60 1.33
N LYS A 199 4.65 -7.27 2.63
CA LYS A 199 5.68 -7.73 3.60
C LYS A 199 5.87 -9.25 3.62
N LYS A 200 4.79 -10.01 3.40
CA LYS A 200 4.83 -11.48 3.33
C LYS A 200 5.73 -11.93 2.16
N VAL A 201 5.52 -11.36 0.98
CA VAL A 201 6.30 -11.65 -0.24
C VAL A 201 7.77 -11.24 -0.05
N SER A 202 8.04 -10.03 0.46
CA SER A 202 9.41 -9.57 0.75
C SER A 202 10.17 -10.54 1.67
N ARG A 203 9.50 -11.08 2.70
CA ARG A 203 10.11 -12.05 3.63
C ARG A 203 10.43 -13.36 2.94
N LEU A 204 9.56 -13.88 2.07
CA LEU A 204 9.78 -15.09 1.29
C LEU A 204 10.97 -14.91 0.32
N ILE A 205 10.98 -13.81 -0.44
CA ILE A 205 12.10 -13.48 -1.34
C ILE A 205 13.43 -13.44 -0.56
N LYS A 206 13.42 -12.85 0.63
CA LYS A 206 14.62 -12.80 1.49
C LYS A 206 15.05 -14.18 1.93
N ALA A 207 14.14 -15.04 2.39
CA ALA A 207 14.43 -16.42 2.79
C ALA A 207 15.00 -17.24 1.61
N GLN A 208 14.49 -17.02 0.40
CA GLN A 208 14.91 -17.67 -0.84
C GLN A 208 16.14 -17.02 -1.51
N LYS A 209 16.82 -16.07 -0.82
CA LYS A 209 18.00 -15.36 -1.34
C LYS A 209 17.75 -14.64 -2.68
N GLY A 210 16.51 -14.17 -2.90
CA GLY A 210 16.11 -13.44 -4.09
C GLY A 210 15.82 -14.29 -5.32
N ARG A 211 15.69 -15.61 -5.18
CA ARG A 211 15.46 -16.55 -6.30
C ARG A 211 14.11 -17.25 -6.21
N CYS A 212 13.53 -17.49 -7.37
CA CYS A 212 12.40 -18.40 -7.51
C CYS A 212 12.84 -19.83 -7.20
N THR A 213 12.12 -20.54 -6.34
CA THR A 213 12.47 -21.93 -5.96
C THR A 213 12.23 -22.93 -7.08
N HIS A 214 11.37 -22.61 -8.05
CA HIS A 214 11.07 -23.49 -9.18
C HIS A 214 12.13 -23.40 -10.30
N CYS A 215 12.42 -22.18 -10.81
CA CYS A 215 13.35 -22.00 -11.93
C CYS A 215 14.77 -21.55 -11.53
N GLY A 216 15.01 -21.18 -10.27
CA GLY A 216 16.30 -20.73 -9.78
C GLY A 216 16.70 -19.31 -10.21
N LEU A 217 15.94 -18.64 -11.08
CA LEU A 217 16.23 -17.27 -11.53
C LEU A 217 15.91 -16.24 -10.46
N HIS A 218 16.63 -15.11 -10.50
CA HIS A 218 16.38 -14.00 -9.60
C HIS A 218 15.07 -13.27 -9.96
N PHE A 219 14.36 -12.85 -8.91
CA PHE A 219 13.23 -11.94 -9.09
C PHE A 219 13.69 -10.55 -9.50
N THR A 220 12.96 -9.96 -10.42
CA THR A 220 13.14 -8.58 -10.91
C THR A 220 11.97 -7.69 -10.49
N SER A 221 12.09 -6.38 -10.71
CA SER A 221 10.99 -5.42 -10.43
C SER A 221 9.79 -5.55 -11.37
N GLU A 222 9.95 -6.23 -12.49
CA GLU A 222 8.92 -6.41 -13.51
C GLU A 222 8.17 -7.74 -13.34
N ASP A 223 8.68 -8.64 -12.50
CA ASP A 223 8.07 -9.94 -12.30
C ASP A 223 6.77 -9.84 -11.48
N VAL A 224 5.77 -10.56 -11.92
CA VAL A 224 4.60 -10.85 -11.12
C VAL A 224 4.93 -12.02 -10.21
N ILE A 225 5.01 -11.73 -8.90
CA ILE A 225 5.42 -12.69 -7.88
C ILE A 225 4.18 -13.20 -7.16
N GLU A 226 4.00 -14.50 -7.13
CA GLU A 226 2.91 -15.18 -6.44
C GLU A 226 3.42 -15.97 -5.23
N VAL A 227 2.57 -16.08 -4.20
CA VAL A 227 2.85 -16.87 -3.00
C VAL A 227 2.12 -18.19 -3.15
N ASP A 228 2.88 -19.24 -3.12
CA ASP A 228 2.41 -20.60 -3.27
C ASP A 228 2.76 -21.47 -2.05
N HIS A 229 2.08 -22.62 -1.90
CA HIS A 229 2.40 -23.62 -0.89
C HIS A 229 3.41 -24.64 -1.45
N ILE A 230 4.46 -24.90 -0.67
CA ILE A 230 5.42 -25.95 -1.02
C ILE A 230 4.69 -27.30 -1.10
N THR A 231 3.95 -27.63 -0.03
CA THR A 231 3.01 -28.74 -0.02
C THR A 231 1.60 -28.17 -0.20
N PRO A 232 0.86 -28.56 -1.26
CA PRO A 232 -0.50 -28.07 -1.51
C PRO A 232 -1.44 -28.32 -0.33
N ARG A 233 -2.42 -27.44 -0.16
CA ARG A 233 -3.44 -27.58 0.90
C ARG A 233 -4.23 -28.88 0.77
N ALA A 234 -4.54 -29.33 -0.44
CA ALA A 234 -5.19 -30.60 -0.73
C ALA A 234 -4.40 -31.78 -0.18
N LYS A 235 -3.07 -31.69 -0.11
CA LYS A 235 -2.16 -32.69 0.45
C LYS A 235 -1.82 -32.45 1.94
N GLY A 236 -2.65 -31.68 2.66
CA GLY A 236 -2.47 -31.41 4.09
C GLY A 236 -1.45 -30.29 4.41
N GLY A 237 -1.00 -29.55 3.42
CA GLY A 237 -0.11 -28.41 3.60
C GLY A 237 -0.72 -27.30 4.48
N LYS A 238 0.03 -26.83 5.47
CA LYS A 238 -0.40 -25.82 6.43
C LYS A 238 -0.10 -24.40 5.91
N ASP A 239 -0.91 -23.42 6.33
CA ASP A 239 -0.73 -21.99 6.03
C ASP A 239 0.32 -21.34 6.94
N ASN A 240 1.46 -21.97 7.14
CA ASN A 240 2.58 -21.45 7.89
C ASN A 240 3.68 -20.93 6.93
N PHE A 241 4.56 -20.07 7.46
CA PHE A 241 5.61 -19.45 6.65
C PHE A 241 6.59 -20.47 6.04
N ASP A 242 6.83 -21.57 6.73
CA ASP A 242 7.77 -22.61 6.31
C ASP A 242 7.24 -23.46 5.14
N ASN A 243 5.91 -23.49 4.96
CA ASN A 243 5.24 -24.13 3.83
C ASN A 243 4.90 -23.15 2.69
N LEU A 244 5.40 -21.92 2.74
CA LEU A 244 5.13 -20.92 1.71
C LEU A 244 6.40 -20.59 0.93
N GLN A 245 6.21 -20.34 -0.36
CA GLN A 245 7.27 -19.92 -1.27
C GLN A 245 6.80 -18.79 -2.19
N ALA A 246 7.76 -18.01 -2.68
CA ALA A 246 7.55 -17.03 -3.72
C ALA A 246 7.97 -17.63 -5.07
N LEU A 247 7.10 -17.53 -6.05
CA LEU A 247 7.33 -18.01 -7.41
C LEU A 247 7.07 -16.89 -8.41
N HIS A 248 7.72 -16.94 -9.59
CA HIS A 248 7.21 -16.20 -10.73
C HIS A 248 5.84 -16.75 -11.12
N ARG A 249 4.95 -15.92 -11.60
CA ARG A 249 3.59 -16.33 -12.01
C ARG A 249 3.60 -17.53 -12.95
N HIS A 250 4.43 -17.50 -13.99
CA HIS A 250 4.54 -18.63 -14.93
C HIS A 250 5.05 -19.92 -14.27
N CYS A 251 5.96 -19.81 -13.29
CA CYS A 251 6.44 -20.96 -12.52
C CYS A 251 5.37 -21.53 -11.59
N HIS A 252 4.55 -20.64 -11.00
CA HIS A 252 3.39 -21.05 -10.21
C HIS A 252 2.37 -21.82 -11.06
N ASP A 253 2.07 -21.32 -12.27
CA ASP A 253 1.15 -21.98 -13.21
C ASP A 253 1.66 -23.37 -13.64
N VAL A 254 2.97 -23.52 -13.86
CA VAL A 254 3.60 -24.82 -14.17
C VAL A 254 3.50 -25.78 -13.00
N LYS A 255 3.92 -25.34 -11.80
CA LYS A 255 3.85 -26.16 -10.58
C LYS A 255 2.43 -26.62 -10.27
N THR A 256 1.45 -25.74 -10.42
CA THR A 256 0.04 -26.10 -10.22
C THR A 256 -0.43 -27.21 -11.16
N ARG A 257 -0.01 -27.17 -12.44
CA ARG A 257 -0.29 -28.26 -13.38
C ARG A 257 0.39 -29.57 -13.00
N GLU A 258 1.65 -29.50 -12.56
CA GLU A 258 2.40 -30.67 -12.09
C GLU A 258 1.75 -31.29 -10.85
N ASP A 259 1.37 -30.47 -9.88
CA ASP A 259 0.68 -30.92 -8.66
C ASP A 259 -0.66 -31.62 -8.97
N ASN A 260 -1.45 -31.05 -9.91
CA ASN A 260 -2.73 -31.62 -10.34
C ASN A 260 -2.53 -32.93 -11.14
N ALA A 261 -1.53 -33.01 -12.03
CA ALA A 261 -1.24 -34.20 -12.80
C ALA A 261 -0.80 -35.37 -11.93
N VAL A 262 -0.10 -35.11 -10.82
CA VAL A 262 0.26 -36.13 -9.82
C VAL A 262 -0.99 -36.60 -9.07
N GLU A 263 -1.91 -35.72 -8.76
CA GLU A 263 -3.15 -36.05 -8.08
C GLU A 263 -4.06 -36.92 -8.95
N GLU A 264 -4.19 -36.61 -10.23
CA GLU A 264 -4.94 -37.44 -11.18
C GLU A 264 -4.35 -38.86 -11.33
N ARG A 265 -3.00 -38.97 -11.35
CA ARG A 265 -2.35 -40.29 -11.42
C ARG A 265 -2.60 -41.11 -10.16
N ASN A 266 -2.49 -40.52 -8.97
CA ASN A 266 -2.73 -41.20 -7.71
C ASN A 266 -4.18 -41.67 -7.59
N ASN A 267 -5.15 -40.81 -7.94
CA ASN A 267 -6.57 -41.17 -7.93
C ASN A 267 -6.87 -42.32 -8.89
N ASN A 268 -6.24 -42.36 -10.08
CA ASN A 268 -6.39 -43.45 -11.02
C ASN A 268 -5.79 -44.78 -10.49
N VAL A 269 -4.65 -44.72 -9.76
CA VAL A 269 -4.04 -45.91 -9.15
C VAL A 269 -4.92 -46.46 -8.05
N ASP A 270 -5.43 -45.57 -7.16
CA ASP A 270 -6.35 -45.97 -6.06
C ASP A 270 -7.64 -46.57 -6.62
N GLU A 271 -8.18 -46.02 -7.72
CA GLU A 271 -9.39 -46.54 -8.39
C GLU A 271 -9.12 -47.91 -9.03
N TYR A 272 -7.93 -48.11 -9.62
CA TYR A 272 -7.51 -49.42 -10.14
C TYR A 272 -7.30 -50.45 -9.03
N GLU A 273 -6.68 -50.09 -7.92
CA GLU A 273 -6.45 -50.99 -6.76
C GLU A 273 -7.81 -51.39 -6.14
N MET A 274 -8.74 -50.44 -5.96
CA MET A 274 -10.10 -50.75 -5.47
C MET A 274 -10.88 -51.67 -6.43
N ALA A 275 -10.73 -51.49 -7.75
CA ALA A 275 -11.38 -52.34 -8.74
C ALA A 275 -10.82 -53.77 -8.77
N ILE A 276 -9.54 -53.94 -8.44
CA ILE A 276 -8.90 -55.26 -8.27
C ILE A 276 -9.43 -55.93 -6.97
N GLU A 277 -9.48 -55.19 -5.86
CA GLU A 277 -9.95 -55.72 -4.57
C GLU A 277 -11.45 -56.03 -4.59
N SER A 278 -12.24 -55.28 -5.33
CA SER A 278 -13.70 -55.56 -5.50
C SER A 278 -13.97 -56.74 -6.47
N GLY A 279 -12.98 -57.22 -7.18
CA GLY A 279 -13.11 -58.33 -8.16
C GLY A 279 -13.78 -57.90 -9.48
N GLU A 280 -13.89 -56.57 -9.74
CA GLU A 280 -14.37 -56.05 -11.02
C GLU A 280 -13.37 -56.11 -12.14
N LEU A 281 -12.05 -56.19 -11.81
CA LEU A 281 -10.97 -56.43 -12.75
C LEU A 281 -10.22 -57.72 -12.38
N LEU A 282 -10.34 -58.75 -13.23
CA LEU A 282 -9.52 -59.95 -13.14
C LEU A 282 -8.16 -59.71 -13.82
N LEU A 283 -7.07 -59.89 -13.06
CA LEU A 283 -5.71 -59.93 -13.62
C LEU A 283 -5.57 -61.23 -14.43
N TRP A 284 -5.39 -61.13 -15.74
CA TRP A 284 -5.00 -62.20 -16.66
C TRP A 284 -3.49 -62.36 -16.69
#